data_08ced4a76364c9df48d1be7d384b4bdd
#
_entry.id   08ced4a76364c9df48d1be7d384b4bdd
#
_cell.length_a   1.000
_cell.length_b   1.000
_cell.length_c   1.000
_cell.angle_alpha   90.00
_cell.angle_beta   90.00
_cell.angle_gamma   90.00
#
_symmetry.space_group_name_H-M   'P 1'
#
loop_
_entity.id
_entity.type
_entity.pdbx_description
1 polymer ?
#
loop_
_entity_poly.entity_id
_entity_poly.type
_entity_poly.pdbx_seq_one_letter_code
_entity_poly.pdbx_strand_id
1 'polypeptide(L)'
;MRHWLYLIVVVLTLQNPCWAVAPVLTYVFPSGGQVGTTVQASLNGTFPEWPPKILVYSPDIKFEFKEKNKASIIIDPKASPGPKLFRVLNKDGPSAPKAFWVGTIPEIEEVEPNNTYLKPQSIGAGPVLINGKLGIAGDTDSYAVDAKKGQTIVAHLLGNNGIESPMDAAMQILSPDGFILAENHDRFGLDPFIAFIAPNDGAYRIRVFAFPSTPDTTIRFSGADTYIYRLTITTGPYIDHVFPLSLQ
;
A
#
# COMPACT_ATOMS: atom_id res chain seq x y z
N MET A 1 -2.91 80.30 -27.53
CA MET A 1 -2.51 79.41 -26.38
C MET A 1 -2.87 77.98 -26.74
N ARG A 2 -1.88 77.09 -27.00
CA ARG A 2 -2.10 75.64 -27.39
C ARG A 2 -1.92 74.81 -26.14
N HIS A 3 -3.01 74.19 -25.63
CA HIS A 3 -2.94 73.26 -24.52
C HIS A 3 -2.61 71.86 -25.07
N TRP A 4 -1.45 71.33 -24.64
CA TRP A 4 -1.06 69.91 -24.88
C TRP A 4 -1.64 69.05 -23.77
N LEU A 5 -2.57 68.16 -24.09
CA LEU A 5 -3.05 67.13 -23.18
C LEU A 5 -2.09 65.95 -23.29
N TYR A 6 -1.38 65.63 -22.16
CA TYR A 6 -0.59 64.42 -22.06
C TYR A 6 -1.50 63.27 -21.59
N LEU A 7 -1.68 62.28 -22.45
CA LEU A 7 -2.39 61.06 -22.14
C LEU A 7 -1.42 60.13 -21.41
N ILE A 8 -1.59 59.92 -20.09
CA ILE A 8 -0.83 58.93 -19.33
C ILE A 8 -1.52 57.57 -19.51
N VAL A 9 -0.91 56.67 -20.29
CA VAL A 9 -1.34 55.27 -20.40
C VAL A 9 -0.73 54.49 -19.26
N VAL A 10 -1.54 54.13 -18.27
CA VAL A 10 -1.14 53.23 -17.19
C VAL A 10 -1.30 51.79 -17.70
N VAL A 11 -0.19 51.13 -18.04
CA VAL A 11 -0.18 49.69 -18.35
C VAL A 11 -0.22 48.91 -17.04
N LEU A 12 -1.41 48.45 -16.64
CA LEU A 12 -1.57 47.47 -15.56
C LEU A 12 -1.10 46.11 -16.07
N THR A 13 0.11 45.73 -15.76
CA THR A 13 0.56 44.34 -15.91
C THR A 13 -0.17 43.46 -14.90
N LEU A 14 -1.17 42.72 -15.35
CA LEU A 14 -1.79 41.63 -14.59
C LEU A 14 -0.71 40.56 -14.33
N GLN A 15 -0.02 40.69 -13.24
CA GLN A 15 0.81 39.59 -12.74
C GLN A 15 -0.16 38.51 -12.25
N ASN A 16 -0.33 37.46 -13.03
CA ASN A 16 -0.99 36.25 -12.54
C ASN A 16 -0.19 35.75 -11.32
N PRO A 17 -0.78 35.70 -10.13
CA PRO A 17 -0.07 35.16 -8.99
C PRO A 17 0.24 33.68 -9.31
N CYS A 18 1.52 33.39 -9.53
CA CYS A 18 1.99 32.01 -9.60
C CYS A 18 1.90 31.45 -8.18
N TRP A 19 0.79 30.79 -7.85
CA TRP A 19 0.66 30.11 -6.57
C TRP A 19 1.68 28.98 -6.53
N ALA A 20 2.52 29.02 -5.51
CA ALA A 20 3.44 27.94 -5.20
C ALA A 20 2.62 26.66 -4.90
N VAL A 21 2.82 25.60 -5.66
CA VAL A 21 2.10 24.34 -5.50
C VAL A 21 3.09 23.23 -5.19
N ALA A 22 3.12 22.85 -3.91
CA ALA A 22 3.88 21.67 -3.48
C ALA A 22 3.29 20.39 -4.10
N PRO A 23 4.11 19.37 -4.37
CA PRO A 23 3.62 18.10 -4.88
C PRO A 23 2.78 17.38 -3.82
N VAL A 24 1.79 16.61 -4.28
CA VAL A 24 1.01 15.71 -3.44
C VAL A 24 1.33 14.29 -3.86
N LEU A 25 1.83 13.47 -2.95
CA LEU A 25 2.01 12.04 -3.14
C LEU A 25 0.90 11.33 -2.36
N THR A 26 -0.07 10.74 -3.08
CA THR A 26 -1.19 10.03 -2.48
C THR A 26 -0.77 8.65 -2.00
N TYR A 27 -0.19 7.84 -2.89
CA TYR A 27 0.35 6.52 -2.56
C TYR A 27 1.44 6.10 -3.57
N VAL A 28 2.19 5.07 -3.22
CA VAL A 28 3.10 4.32 -4.11
C VAL A 28 2.63 2.87 -4.18
N PHE A 29 2.59 2.29 -5.39
CA PHE A 29 2.20 0.89 -5.56
C PHE A 29 3.13 0.16 -6.54
N PRO A 30 3.68 -1.02 -6.15
CA PRO A 30 3.67 -1.61 -4.82
C PRO A 30 4.26 -0.72 -3.74
N SER A 31 3.77 -0.85 -2.48
CA SER A 31 4.20 -0.02 -1.35
C SER A 31 5.42 -0.59 -0.61
N GLY A 32 6.11 -1.55 -1.21
CA GLY A 32 7.31 -2.15 -0.67
C GLY A 32 7.93 -3.17 -1.62
N GLY A 33 8.99 -3.84 -1.12
CA GLY A 33 9.70 -4.86 -1.88
C GLY A 33 10.66 -5.66 -1.02
N GLN A 34 11.08 -6.81 -1.54
CA GLN A 34 12.04 -7.66 -0.86
C GLN A 34 13.45 -7.05 -0.91
N VAL A 35 14.20 -7.23 0.15
CA VAL A 35 15.62 -6.85 0.27
C VAL A 35 16.42 -7.32 -0.95
N GLY A 36 17.26 -6.45 -1.51
CA GLY A 36 18.12 -6.77 -2.67
C GLY A 36 17.41 -6.82 -4.02
N THR A 37 16.13 -6.43 -4.11
CA THR A 37 15.37 -6.41 -5.36
C THR A 37 15.19 -4.99 -5.91
N THR A 38 14.70 -4.91 -7.14
CA THR A 38 14.26 -3.66 -7.77
C THR A 38 12.77 -3.77 -8.08
N VAL A 39 11.98 -2.88 -7.48
CA VAL A 39 10.52 -2.82 -7.65
C VAL A 39 10.15 -1.79 -8.71
N GLN A 40 9.32 -2.17 -9.67
CA GLN A 40 8.72 -1.23 -10.61
C GLN A 40 7.44 -0.67 -9.97
N ALA A 41 7.48 0.57 -9.53
CA ALA A 41 6.38 1.17 -8.78
C ALA A 41 5.74 2.34 -9.52
N SER A 42 4.44 2.50 -9.30
CA SER A 42 3.67 3.67 -9.72
C SER A 42 3.58 4.67 -8.56
N LEU A 43 3.89 5.95 -8.82
CA LEU A 43 3.68 7.05 -7.89
C LEU A 43 2.36 7.75 -8.28
N ASN A 44 1.42 7.76 -7.36
CA ASN A 44 0.11 8.36 -7.59
C ASN A 44 -0.04 9.65 -6.78
N GLY A 45 -0.47 10.71 -7.45
CA GLY A 45 -0.56 12.03 -6.85
C GLY A 45 -0.54 13.16 -7.87
N THR A 46 -0.31 14.37 -7.40
CA THR A 46 -0.17 15.56 -8.24
C THR A 46 1.28 16.04 -8.22
N PHE A 47 1.94 15.98 -9.37
CA PHE A 47 3.33 16.40 -9.55
C PHE A 47 3.39 17.56 -10.55
N PRO A 48 3.48 18.82 -10.09
CA PRO A 48 3.58 19.98 -10.98
C PRO A 48 4.78 19.94 -11.92
N GLU A 49 5.85 19.29 -11.48
CA GLU A 49 7.08 19.07 -12.26
C GLU A 49 7.41 17.57 -12.30
N TRP A 50 7.92 17.09 -13.45
CA TRP A 50 8.35 15.70 -13.62
C TRP A 50 9.72 15.63 -14.32
N PRO A 51 10.67 14.78 -13.89
CA PRO A 51 10.62 13.98 -12.68
C PRO A 51 10.71 14.84 -11.41
N PRO A 52 10.01 14.45 -10.34
CA PRO A 52 10.12 15.15 -9.07
C PRO A 52 11.47 14.84 -8.39
N LYS A 53 11.90 15.70 -7.49
CA LYS A 53 12.99 15.35 -6.58
C LYS A 53 12.44 14.44 -5.47
N ILE A 54 13.24 13.45 -5.06
CA ILE A 54 12.92 12.57 -3.94
C ILE A 54 13.89 12.84 -2.80
N LEU A 55 13.35 13.01 -1.61
CA LEU A 55 14.11 12.98 -0.35
C LEU A 55 13.81 11.65 0.35
N VAL A 56 14.80 10.79 0.43
CA VAL A 56 14.76 9.52 1.16
C VAL A 56 15.50 9.70 2.47
N TYR A 57 14.90 9.23 3.57
CA TYR A 57 15.47 9.34 4.91
C TYR A 57 16.38 8.16 5.29
N SER A 58 16.57 7.21 4.38
CA SER A 58 17.43 6.04 4.55
C SER A 58 18.24 5.79 3.27
N PRO A 59 19.53 5.41 3.35
CA PRO A 59 20.30 5.01 2.18
C PRO A 59 19.86 3.67 1.58
N ASP A 60 18.96 2.94 2.25
CA ASP A 60 18.55 1.58 1.92
C ASP A 60 17.77 1.47 0.61
N ILE A 61 17.19 2.56 0.14
CA ILE A 61 16.40 2.59 -1.09
C ILE A 61 16.79 3.79 -1.98
N LYS A 62 16.73 3.58 -3.31
CA LYS A 62 16.98 4.61 -4.31
C LYS A 62 15.88 4.60 -5.37
N PHE A 63 15.45 5.79 -5.79
CA PHE A 63 14.45 5.96 -6.84
C PHE A 63 15.12 6.34 -8.16
N GLU A 64 14.70 5.69 -9.25
CA GLU A 64 15.07 6.03 -10.61
C GLU A 64 13.81 6.20 -11.45
N PHE A 65 13.63 7.37 -12.06
CA PHE A 65 12.48 7.68 -12.90
C PHE A 65 12.77 7.37 -14.36
N LYS A 66 11.87 6.64 -15.02
CA LYS A 66 11.96 6.32 -16.46
C LYS A 66 10.81 6.92 -17.25
N GLU A 67 9.62 6.88 -16.68
CA GLU A 67 8.37 7.35 -17.29
C GLU A 67 7.60 8.19 -16.29
N LYS A 68 6.65 9.00 -16.79
CA LYS A 68 5.78 9.78 -15.91
C LYS A 68 5.01 8.88 -14.95
N ASN A 69 5.02 9.22 -13.69
CA ASN A 69 4.37 8.51 -12.59
C ASN A 69 4.90 7.08 -12.34
N LYS A 70 6.05 6.71 -12.92
CA LYS A 70 6.70 5.41 -12.69
C LYS A 70 8.12 5.57 -12.20
N ALA A 71 8.51 4.72 -11.26
CA ALA A 71 9.87 4.66 -10.75
C ALA A 71 10.34 3.21 -10.57
N SER A 72 11.63 2.98 -10.84
CA SER A 72 12.32 1.81 -10.33
C SER A 72 12.82 2.13 -8.93
N ILE A 73 12.39 1.39 -7.93
CA ILE A 73 12.86 1.53 -6.54
C ILE A 73 13.85 0.40 -6.29
N ILE A 74 15.12 0.78 -6.18
CA ILE A 74 16.24 -0.14 -5.96
C ILE A 74 16.43 -0.28 -4.45
N ILE A 75 16.38 -1.52 -3.94
CA ILE A 75 16.54 -1.85 -2.54
C ILE A 75 17.91 -2.45 -2.32
N ASP A 76 18.70 -1.86 -1.43
CA ASP A 76 20.05 -2.34 -1.13
C ASP A 76 20.00 -3.78 -0.59
N PRO A 77 20.92 -4.69 -1.02
CA PRO A 77 20.99 -6.05 -0.47
C PRO A 77 21.28 -6.11 1.03
N LYS A 78 21.76 -5.02 1.62
CA LYS A 78 22.00 -4.88 3.07
C LYS A 78 20.95 -4.02 3.77
N ALA A 79 19.87 -3.66 3.06
CA ALA A 79 18.80 -2.85 3.65
C ALA A 79 18.21 -3.53 4.87
N SER A 80 18.04 -2.78 5.94
CA SER A 80 17.33 -3.27 7.12
C SER A 80 15.83 -3.43 6.80
N PRO A 81 15.14 -4.47 7.27
CA PRO A 81 13.70 -4.59 7.11
C PRO A 81 12.93 -3.46 7.80
N GLY A 82 11.71 -3.16 7.31
CA GLY A 82 10.83 -2.16 7.88
C GLY A 82 10.62 -0.95 6.98
N PRO A 83 9.90 0.09 7.47
CA PRO A 83 9.52 1.25 6.69
C PRO A 83 10.73 2.16 6.38
N LYS A 84 10.80 2.62 5.14
CA LYS A 84 11.74 3.63 4.65
C LYS A 84 10.93 4.87 4.25
N LEU A 85 11.03 5.91 5.06
CA LEU A 85 10.30 7.14 4.79
C LEU A 85 10.93 7.90 3.64
N PHE A 86 10.08 8.50 2.81
CA PHE A 86 10.49 9.38 1.73
C PHE A 86 9.45 10.46 1.46
N ARG A 87 9.85 11.51 0.75
CA ARG A 87 8.99 12.61 0.29
C ARG A 87 9.31 12.94 -1.15
N VAL A 88 8.32 13.38 -1.86
CA VAL A 88 8.48 14.07 -3.14
C VAL A 88 8.58 15.57 -2.86
N LEU A 89 9.45 16.26 -3.57
CA LEU A 89 9.62 17.70 -3.39
C LEU A 89 9.86 18.42 -4.73
N ASN A 90 9.43 19.67 -4.78
CA ASN A 90 9.78 20.63 -5.81
C ASN A 90 10.27 21.94 -5.17
N LYS A 91 10.42 23.01 -5.96
CA LYS A 91 10.81 24.34 -5.46
C LYS A 91 9.84 24.96 -4.47
N ASP A 92 8.59 24.54 -4.47
CA ASP A 92 7.50 25.10 -3.68
C ASP A 92 7.29 24.34 -2.35
N GLY A 93 7.96 23.21 -2.16
CA GLY A 93 7.96 22.46 -0.91
C GLY A 93 7.91 20.94 -1.06
N PRO A 94 7.89 20.21 0.06
CA PRO A 94 7.76 18.75 0.09
C PRO A 94 6.31 18.30 0.18
N SER A 95 6.03 17.08 -0.30
CA SER A 95 4.79 16.35 0.01
C SER A 95 4.74 15.92 1.49
N ALA A 96 3.59 15.40 1.94
CA ALA A 96 3.56 14.53 3.12
C ALA A 96 4.53 13.34 2.95
N PRO A 97 5.12 12.81 4.04
CA PRO A 97 5.97 11.62 3.96
C PRO A 97 5.12 10.39 3.61
N LYS A 98 5.74 9.43 2.91
CA LYS A 98 5.19 8.10 2.71
C LYS A 98 6.21 7.05 3.11
N ALA A 99 5.72 5.87 3.47
CA ALA A 99 6.56 4.71 3.79
C ALA A 99 6.63 3.77 2.59
N PHE A 100 7.84 3.32 2.28
CA PHE A 100 8.10 2.17 1.43
C PHE A 100 8.64 1.04 2.31
N TRP A 101 7.98 -0.12 2.30
CA TRP A 101 8.28 -1.20 3.23
C TRP A 101 9.27 -2.20 2.64
N VAL A 102 10.42 -2.35 3.27
CA VAL A 102 11.42 -3.37 2.91
C VAL A 102 11.11 -4.65 3.69
N GLY A 103 10.86 -5.74 2.97
CA GLY A 103 10.59 -7.07 3.50
C GLY A 103 11.76 -8.05 3.28
N THR A 104 11.69 -9.21 3.93
CA THR A 104 12.68 -10.30 3.79
C THR A 104 12.14 -11.53 3.08
N ILE A 105 10.82 -11.62 2.92
CA ILE A 105 10.16 -12.75 2.26
C ILE A 105 9.86 -12.42 0.79
N PRO A 106 9.63 -13.41 -0.08
CA PRO A 106 9.23 -13.18 -1.46
C PRO A 106 7.95 -12.37 -1.55
N GLU A 107 7.91 -11.42 -2.49
CA GLU A 107 6.75 -10.58 -2.75
C GLU A 107 6.21 -10.83 -4.15
N ILE A 108 4.89 -10.85 -4.26
CA ILE A 108 4.15 -10.94 -5.52
C ILE A 108 3.10 -9.83 -5.60
N GLU A 109 2.62 -9.55 -6.79
CA GLU A 109 1.42 -8.72 -6.96
C GLU A 109 0.18 -9.60 -7.06
N GLU A 110 -0.96 -9.05 -6.72
CA GLU A 110 -2.24 -9.71 -6.98
C GLU A 110 -2.45 -9.89 -8.48
N VAL A 111 -3.24 -10.90 -8.82
CA VAL A 111 -3.63 -11.21 -10.20
C VAL A 111 -5.14 -11.31 -10.27
N GLU A 112 -5.74 -10.36 -10.95
CA GLU A 112 -7.17 -10.32 -11.18
C GLU A 112 -7.61 -11.18 -12.40
N PRO A 113 -8.85 -11.74 -12.40
CA PRO A 113 -9.86 -11.64 -11.33
C PRO A 113 -9.66 -12.71 -10.25
N ASN A 114 -9.70 -12.30 -8.97
CA ASN A 114 -9.61 -13.16 -7.78
C ASN A 114 -10.77 -12.94 -6.79
N ASN A 115 -11.84 -12.27 -7.21
CA ASN A 115 -12.96 -11.75 -6.40
C ASN A 115 -13.83 -12.81 -5.71
N THR A 116 -13.59 -14.10 -5.93
CA THR A 116 -14.41 -15.15 -5.30
C THR A 116 -13.57 -16.28 -4.74
N TYR A 117 -14.03 -16.89 -3.65
CA TYR A 117 -13.38 -18.07 -3.07
C TYR A 117 -13.33 -19.28 -4.02
N LEU A 118 -14.15 -19.29 -5.09
CA LEU A 118 -14.15 -20.34 -6.11
C LEU A 118 -13.02 -20.19 -7.14
N LYS A 119 -12.52 -18.95 -7.30
CA LYS A 119 -11.43 -18.62 -8.23
C LYS A 119 -10.36 -17.77 -7.53
N PRO A 120 -9.76 -18.27 -6.46
CA PRO A 120 -8.73 -17.52 -5.75
C PRO A 120 -7.43 -17.51 -6.52
N GLN A 121 -6.58 -16.51 -6.30
CA GLN A 121 -5.18 -16.58 -6.69
C GLN A 121 -4.46 -17.64 -5.84
N SER A 122 -3.84 -18.64 -6.46
CA SER A 122 -3.06 -19.66 -5.74
C SER A 122 -1.69 -19.09 -5.35
N ILE A 123 -1.31 -19.24 -4.09
CA ILE A 123 -0.03 -18.75 -3.56
C ILE A 123 0.87 -19.87 -3.03
N GLY A 124 0.42 -21.14 -3.11
CA GLY A 124 1.15 -22.29 -2.57
C GLY A 124 1.21 -22.32 -1.03
N ALA A 125 2.25 -22.90 -0.46
CA ALA A 125 2.41 -23.11 0.99
C ALA A 125 3.52 -22.27 1.64
N GLY A 126 4.22 -21.43 0.88
CA GLY A 126 5.39 -20.67 1.39
C GLY A 126 5.02 -19.43 2.18
N PRO A 127 5.97 -18.80 2.89
CA PRO A 127 5.78 -17.42 3.26
C PRO A 127 5.81 -16.55 2.00
N VAL A 128 4.77 -15.77 1.80
CA VAL A 128 4.65 -14.83 0.67
C VAL A 128 4.01 -13.54 1.16
N LEU A 129 4.42 -12.43 0.58
CA LEU A 129 3.77 -11.14 0.74
C LEU A 129 3.13 -10.76 -0.58
N ILE A 130 1.85 -10.41 -0.55
CA ILE A 130 1.07 -9.99 -1.69
C ILE A 130 0.86 -8.49 -1.61
N ASN A 131 1.26 -7.77 -2.66
CA ASN A 131 0.88 -6.38 -2.85
C ASN A 131 -0.44 -6.37 -3.63
N GLY A 132 -1.52 -5.98 -2.97
CA GLY A 132 -2.86 -6.02 -3.53
C GLY A 132 -3.60 -4.69 -3.46
N LYS A 133 -4.75 -4.65 -4.12
CA LYS A 133 -5.61 -3.47 -4.20
C LYS A 133 -7.08 -3.87 -4.39
N LEU A 134 -7.95 -3.44 -3.49
CA LEU A 134 -9.39 -3.47 -3.72
C LEU A 134 -9.77 -2.34 -4.69
N GLY A 135 -9.66 -2.62 -5.98
CA GLY A 135 -9.61 -1.61 -7.05
C GLY A 135 -10.91 -0.87 -7.29
N ILE A 136 -12.05 -1.46 -6.99
CA ILE A 136 -13.38 -0.89 -7.22
C ILE A 136 -14.32 -1.14 -6.04
N ALA A 137 -15.37 -0.34 -5.93
CA ALA A 137 -16.40 -0.54 -4.90
C ALA A 137 -17.08 -1.91 -5.05
N GLY A 138 -17.13 -2.67 -3.97
CA GLY A 138 -17.64 -4.04 -3.93
C GLY A 138 -16.60 -5.11 -4.18
N ASP A 139 -15.35 -4.73 -4.37
CA ASP A 139 -14.22 -5.63 -4.60
C ASP A 139 -13.91 -6.50 -3.38
N THR A 140 -13.45 -7.71 -3.67
CA THR A 140 -13.01 -8.68 -2.66
C THR A 140 -11.93 -9.55 -3.26
N ASP A 141 -10.82 -9.75 -2.56
CA ASP A 141 -9.71 -10.56 -3.02
C ASP A 141 -9.67 -11.89 -2.30
N SER A 142 -9.41 -12.96 -3.03
CA SER A 142 -9.35 -14.31 -2.50
C SER A 142 -8.03 -14.99 -2.89
N TYR A 143 -7.35 -15.55 -1.89
CA TYR A 143 -6.07 -16.25 -2.04
C TYR A 143 -6.17 -17.67 -1.53
N ALA A 144 -5.65 -18.65 -2.27
CA ALA A 144 -5.61 -20.04 -1.84
C ALA A 144 -4.24 -20.37 -1.25
N VAL A 145 -4.23 -20.88 -0.02
CA VAL A 145 -3.05 -21.36 0.68
C VAL A 145 -3.22 -22.83 1.06
N ASP A 146 -2.21 -23.63 0.77
CA ASP A 146 -2.21 -25.05 1.17
C ASP A 146 -1.69 -25.20 2.59
N ALA A 147 -2.42 -25.93 3.41
CA ALA A 147 -2.01 -26.25 4.78
C ALA A 147 -2.30 -27.70 5.14
N LYS A 148 -1.44 -28.28 5.98
CA LYS A 148 -1.61 -29.60 6.60
C LYS A 148 -2.33 -29.46 7.93
N LYS A 149 -3.04 -30.50 8.32
CA LYS A 149 -3.64 -30.61 9.65
C LYS A 149 -2.62 -30.24 10.75
N GLY A 150 -3.02 -29.32 11.61
CA GLY A 150 -2.20 -28.84 12.73
C GLY A 150 -1.23 -27.71 12.35
N GLN A 151 -1.06 -27.36 11.09
CA GLN A 151 -0.30 -26.17 10.71
C GLN A 151 -1.09 -24.89 11.04
N THR A 152 -0.36 -23.86 11.44
CA THR A 152 -0.96 -22.55 11.66
C THR A 152 -0.86 -21.73 10.38
N ILE A 153 -2.01 -21.35 9.81
CA ILE A 153 -2.09 -20.35 8.77
C ILE A 153 -2.06 -18.99 9.45
N VAL A 154 -1.07 -18.17 9.12
CA VAL A 154 -0.97 -16.79 9.58
C VAL A 154 -1.21 -15.87 8.40
N ALA A 155 -2.14 -14.95 8.56
CA ALA A 155 -2.43 -13.89 7.59
C ALA A 155 -2.39 -12.54 8.31
N HIS A 156 -1.57 -11.61 7.81
CA HIS A 156 -1.40 -10.27 8.34
C HIS A 156 -1.50 -9.25 7.21
N LEU A 157 -2.49 -8.39 7.28
CA LEU A 157 -2.68 -7.31 6.33
C LEU A 157 -2.15 -6.00 6.91
N LEU A 158 -1.36 -5.30 6.13
CA LEU A 158 -0.89 -3.94 6.39
C LEU A 158 -1.54 -3.02 5.36
N GLY A 159 -2.41 -2.14 5.80
CA GLY A 159 -3.17 -1.22 4.96
C GLY A 159 -3.26 0.17 5.59
N ASN A 160 -4.17 0.36 6.52
CA ASN A 160 -4.39 1.66 7.14
C ASN A 160 -3.20 2.16 7.96
N ASN A 161 -2.70 1.34 8.90
CA ASN A 161 -1.64 1.74 9.83
C ASN A 161 -0.27 1.91 9.18
N GLY A 162 0.03 1.15 8.15
CA GLY A 162 1.40 1.09 7.62
C GLY A 162 1.63 1.87 6.35
N ILE A 163 0.62 1.96 5.49
CA ILE A 163 0.72 2.59 4.17
C ILE A 163 -0.35 3.65 3.93
N GLU A 164 -1.12 3.99 4.98
CA GLU A 164 -2.14 5.05 4.98
C GLU A 164 -3.23 4.83 3.90
N SER A 165 -3.57 3.57 3.63
CA SER A 165 -4.72 3.22 2.82
C SER A 165 -6.01 3.65 3.51
N PRO A 166 -6.99 4.27 2.84
CA PRO A 166 -8.23 4.73 3.46
C PRO A 166 -9.24 3.59 3.67
N MET A 167 -8.75 2.38 3.94
CA MET A 167 -9.54 1.18 4.14
C MET A 167 -9.61 0.80 5.63
N ASP A 168 -10.78 0.33 6.03
CA ASP A 168 -11.03 -0.47 7.22
C ASP A 168 -11.16 -1.92 6.74
N ALA A 169 -10.06 -2.67 6.85
CA ALA A 169 -9.96 -3.99 6.23
C ALA A 169 -10.60 -5.07 7.09
N ALA A 170 -11.31 -5.97 6.45
CA ALA A 170 -11.78 -7.22 7.03
C ALA A 170 -11.13 -8.41 6.33
N MET A 171 -10.75 -9.41 7.12
CA MET A 171 -10.12 -10.61 6.60
C MET A 171 -10.78 -11.87 7.17
N GLN A 172 -10.98 -12.87 6.32
CA GLN A 172 -11.58 -14.14 6.69
C GLN A 172 -10.73 -15.31 6.19
N ILE A 173 -10.68 -16.39 6.99
CA ILE A 173 -10.21 -17.70 6.51
C ILE A 173 -11.44 -18.57 6.27
N LEU A 174 -11.54 -19.10 5.06
CA LEU A 174 -12.61 -19.99 4.65
C LEU A 174 -12.07 -21.41 4.43
N SER A 175 -12.94 -22.40 4.69
CA SER A 175 -12.70 -23.79 4.28
C SER A 175 -12.63 -23.90 2.75
N PRO A 176 -12.16 -25.03 2.21
CA PRO A 176 -12.25 -25.32 0.78
C PRO A 176 -13.68 -25.20 0.22
N ASP A 177 -14.70 -25.44 1.06
CA ASP A 177 -16.12 -25.40 0.70
C ASP A 177 -16.74 -24.00 0.87
N GLY A 178 -15.96 -23.00 1.31
CA GLY A 178 -16.39 -21.62 1.45
C GLY A 178 -17.02 -21.24 2.80
N PHE A 179 -16.96 -22.12 3.81
CA PHE A 179 -17.41 -21.78 5.17
C PHE A 179 -16.38 -20.92 5.89
N ILE A 180 -16.82 -19.84 6.56
CA ILE A 180 -15.96 -18.99 7.37
C ILE A 180 -15.50 -19.78 8.60
N LEU A 181 -14.20 -19.90 8.78
CA LEU A 181 -13.56 -20.60 9.90
C LEU A 181 -12.95 -19.63 10.91
N ALA A 182 -12.48 -18.48 10.46
CA ALA A 182 -11.95 -17.41 11.29
C ALA A 182 -12.16 -16.06 10.60
N GLU A 183 -12.28 -15.01 11.40
CA GLU A 183 -12.46 -13.64 10.91
C GLU A 183 -11.77 -12.67 11.88
N ASN A 184 -11.21 -11.60 11.33
CA ASN A 184 -10.67 -10.48 12.10
C ASN A 184 -10.78 -9.18 11.30
N HIS A 185 -10.96 -8.06 12.02
CA HIS A 185 -11.08 -6.71 11.48
C HIS A 185 -9.97 -5.80 12.04
N ASP A 186 -9.83 -5.74 13.37
CA ASP A 186 -9.15 -4.66 14.09
C ASP A 186 -8.08 -5.19 15.06
N ARG A 187 -7.10 -5.95 14.59
CA ARG A 187 -6.02 -6.44 15.48
C ARG A 187 -4.97 -5.37 15.73
N PHE A 188 -4.61 -4.63 14.68
CA PHE A 188 -3.63 -3.56 14.72
C PHE A 188 -4.25 -2.27 14.14
N GLY A 189 -5.05 -1.56 14.96
CA GLY A 189 -5.93 -0.50 14.47
C GLY A 189 -6.95 -1.08 13.50
N LEU A 190 -7.05 -0.54 12.28
CA LEU A 190 -7.94 -1.03 11.22
C LEU A 190 -7.29 -2.13 10.34
N ASP A 191 -6.16 -2.70 10.77
CA ASP A 191 -5.44 -3.73 10.03
C ASP A 191 -5.66 -5.12 10.68
N PRO A 192 -6.24 -6.11 9.96
CA PRO A 192 -6.54 -7.42 10.50
C PRO A 192 -5.33 -8.35 10.57
N PHE A 193 -5.37 -9.26 11.54
CA PHE A 193 -4.43 -10.35 11.71
C PHE A 193 -5.16 -11.62 12.14
N ILE A 194 -4.87 -12.74 11.48
CA ILE A 194 -5.41 -14.06 11.85
C ILE A 194 -4.27 -15.05 11.99
N ALA A 195 -4.28 -15.81 13.09
CA ALA A 195 -3.52 -17.04 13.24
C ALA A 195 -4.52 -18.18 13.47
N PHE A 196 -4.62 -19.11 12.51
CA PHE A 196 -5.62 -20.17 12.49
C PHE A 196 -4.95 -21.54 12.34
N ILE A 197 -5.27 -22.49 13.22
CA ILE A 197 -4.76 -23.86 13.15
C ILE A 197 -5.67 -24.66 12.20
N ALA A 198 -5.10 -25.18 11.12
CA ALA A 198 -5.83 -25.98 10.14
C ALA A 198 -6.30 -27.31 10.78
N PRO A 199 -7.61 -27.59 10.84
CA PRO A 199 -8.14 -28.83 11.42
C PRO A 199 -7.93 -30.05 10.53
N ASN A 200 -7.73 -29.85 9.23
CA ASN A 200 -7.54 -30.90 8.22
C ASN A 200 -6.53 -30.41 7.16
N ASP A 201 -6.01 -31.36 6.37
CA ASP A 201 -5.29 -31.05 5.15
C ASP A 201 -6.22 -30.37 4.15
N GLY A 202 -5.74 -29.35 3.45
CA GLY A 202 -6.55 -28.72 2.41
C GLY A 202 -6.04 -27.37 1.94
N ALA A 203 -6.67 -26.87 0.89
CA ALA A 203 -6.44 -25.54 0.37
C ALA A 203 -7.47 -24.58 0.99
N TYR A 204 -7.04 -23.79 1.96
CA TYR A 204 -7.85 -22.77 2.60
C TYR A 204 -7.92 -21.51 1.76
N ARG A 205 -8.93 -20.67 1.98
CA ARG A 205 -9.08 -19.40 1.28
C ARG A 205 -8.92 -18.26 2.28
N ILE A 206 -8.10 -17.29 1.93
CA ILE A 206 -8.01 -16.03 2.65
C ILE A 206 -8.77 -15.01 1.82
N ARG A 207 -9.84 -14.43 2.37
CA ARG A 207 -10.63 -13.41 1.72
C ARG A 207 -10.38 -12.07 2.38
N VAL A 208 -10.13 -11.03 1.57
CA VAL A 208 -9.95 -9.64 1.97
C VAL A 208 -11.08 -8.81 1.37
N PHE A 209 -11.65 -7.92 2.14
CA PHE A 209 -12.59 -6.88 1.72
C PHE A 209 -12.48 -5.69 2.68
N ALA A 210 -13.11 -4.57 2.36
CA ALA A 210 -12.98 -3.39 3.21
C ALA A 210 -14.25 -2.55 3.29
N PHE A 211 -14.31 -1.76 4.37
CA PHE A 211 -15.18 -0.61 4.54
C PHE A 211 -14.34 0.68 4.51
N PRO A 212 -14.96 1.88 4.42
CA PRO A 212 -14.21 3.12 4.54
C PRO A 212 -13.64 3.27 5.96
N SER A 213 -12.38 3.68 6.10
CA SER A 213 -11.77 3.96 7.42
C SER A 213 -12.45 5.11 8.17
N THR A 214 -13.12 6.01 7.44
CA THR A 214 -14.04 7.00 8.00
C THR A 214 -15.45 6.54 7.66
N PRO A 215 -16.27 6.14 8.66
CA PRO A 215 -17.62 5.66 8.43
C PRO A 215 -18.50 6.64 7.64
N ASP A 216 -19.23 6.13 6.68
CA ASP A 216 -20.20 6.87 5.88
C ASP A 216 -21.52 6.09 5.75
N THR A 217 -22.39 6.45 4.81
CA THR A 217 -23.66 5.77 4.58
C THR A 217 -23.54 4.57 3.62
N THR A 218 -22.33 4.14 3.28
CA THR A 218 -22.08 3.02 2.37
C THR A 218 -22.52 1.71 3.02
N ILE A 219 -23.36 0.92 2.32
CA ILE A 219 -23.88 -0.39 2.77
C ILE A 219 -23.27 -1.57 2.01
N ARG A 220 -22.24 -1.31 1.18
CA ARG A 220 -21.50 -2.31 0.41
C ARG A 220 -20.01 -2.22 0.72
N PHE A 221 -19.25 -3.23 0.36
CA PHE A 221 -17.80 -3.20 0.47
C PHE A 221 -17.24 -2.04 -0.34
N SER A 222 -16.24 -1.38 0.22
CA SER A 222 -15.57 -0.25 -0.38
C SER A 222 -14.36 -0.72 -1.18
N GLY A 223 -13.97 0.09 -2.16
CA GLY A 223 -12.78 -0.13 -2.95
C GLY A 223 -12.55 1.05 -3.89
N ALA A 224 -11.30 1.34 -4.14
CA ALA A 224 -10.83 2.38 -5.04
C ALA A 224 -9.34 2.17 -5.31
N ASP A 225 -8.75 2.90 -6.26
CA ASP A 225 -7.31 2.83 -6.54
C ASP A 225 -6.41 3.09 -5.32
N THR A 226 -6.93 3.79 -4.30
CA THR A 226 -6.23 4.09 -3.05
C THR A 226 -6.32 2.98 -2.01
N TYR A 227 -7.16 1.96 -2.20
CA TYR A 227 -7.35 0.84 -1.26
C TYR A 227 -6.28 -0.23 -1.47
N ILE A 228 -5.04 0.19 -1.34
CA ILE A 228 -3.86 -0.68 -1.48
C ILE A 228 -3.54 -1.37 -0.16
N TYR A 229 -2.99 -2.58 -0.23
CA TYR A 229 -2.57 -3.33 0.95
C TYR A 229 -1.35 -4.22 0.68
N ARG A 230 -0.75 -4.69 1.76
CA ARG A 230 0.33 -5.69 1.79
C ARG A 230 -0.12 -6.83 2.68
N LEU A 231 -0.39 -7.99 2.10
CA LEU A 231 -0.87 -9.17 2.80
C LEU A 231 0.24 -10.21 2.93
N THR A 232 0.70 -10.43 4.14
CA THR A 232 1.63 -11.52 4.44
C THR A 232 0.85 -12.79 4.78
N ILE A 233 1.18 -13.90 4.10
CA ILE A 233 0.61 -15.23 4.36
C ILE A 233 1.75 -16.22 4.59
N THR A 234 1.66 -17.02 5.64
CA THR A 234 2.60 -18.10 5.93
C THR A 234 1.90 -19.26 6.63
N THR A 235 2.42 -20.48 6.44
CA THR A 235 2.05 -21.68 7.20
C THR A 235 3.20 -22.16 8.10
N GLY A 236 4.26 -21.36 8.18
CA GLY A 236 5.46 -21.61 8.99
C GLY A 236 5.41 -20.92 10.36
N PRO A 237 6.55 -20.94 11.06
CA PRO A 237 6.71 -20.23 12.33
C PRO A 237 6.45 -18.74 12.19
N TYR A 238 5.86 -18.13 13.22
CA TYR A 238 5.65 -16.69 13.31
C TYR A 238 5.93 -16.19 14.73
N ILE A 239 6.21 -14.90 14.83
CA ILE A 239 6.37 -14.21 16.11
C ILE A 239 5.17 -13.28 16.28
N ASP A 240 4.33 -13.55 17.29
CA ASP A 240 3.19 -12.69 17.60
C ASP A 240 3.65 -11.39 18.29
N HIS A 241 4.52 -11.52 19.30
CA HIS A 241 5.10 -10.37 19.99
C HIS A 241 6.43 -10.73 20.66
N VAL A 242 7.20 -9.70 20.97
CA VAL A 242 8.48 -9.82 21.67
C VAL A 242 8.42 -9.06 22.98
N PHE A 243 8.92 -9.66 24.06
CA PHE A 243 9.06 -9.03 25.36
C PHE A 243 10.45 -9.30 25.94
N PRO A 244 11.14 -8.29 26.49
CA PRO A 244 10.77 -6.87 26.60
C PRO A 244 10.79 -6.15 25.25
N LEU A 245 10.03 -5.06 25.13
CA LEU A 245 9.92 -4.27 23.91
C LEU A 245 11.18 -3.46 23.58
N SER A 246 12.14 -3.41 24.51
CA SER A 246 13.45 -2.78 24.32
C SER A 246 14.54 -3.54 25.09
N LEU A 247 15.73 -3.52 24.55
CA LEU A 247 16.96 -4.01 25.21
C LEU A 247 17.89 -2.80 25.43
N GLN A 248 18.58 -2.77 26.56
CA GLN A 248 19.68 -1.83 26.85
C GLN A 248 20.99 -2.36 26.30
#